data_bcd71e61e066a5d59af3393ae51f6284
#
_entry.id   bcd71e61e066a5d59af3393ae51f6284
#
_cell.length_a   1.000
_cell.length_b   1.000
_cell.length_c   1.000
_cell.angle_alpha   90.00
_cell.angle_beta   90.00
_cell.angle_gamma   90.00
#
_symmetry.space_group_name_H-M   'P 1'
#
loop_
_entity.id
_entity.type
_entity.pdbx_description
1 polymer ?
#
loop_
_entity_poly.entity_id
_entity_poly.type
_entity_poly.pdbx_seq_one_letter_code
_entity_poly.pdbx_strand_id
1 'polypeptide(L)' 'MCVALPGRVLAVNGPTAELDFSGNRVTARVGLVPVKVGDWALVHAGCVIQVMKQQEAEEIEELLRLSEQLS' A
#
# COMPACT_ATOMS: atom_id res chain seq x y z
N MET A 1 4.66 -10.53 -12.90
CA MET A 1 4.80 -10.94 -11.51
C MET A 1 3.97 -10.01 -10.62
N CYS A 2 3.03 -10.55 -9.87
CA CYS A 2 2.19 -9.74 -9.00
C CYS A 2 2.88 -9.51 -7.68
N VAL A 3 3.24 -8.27 -7.41
CA VAL A 3 3.85 -7.89 -6.14
C VAL A 3 2.92 -6.92 -5.44
N ALA A 4 2.58 -7.22 -4.19
CA ALA A 4 1.82 -6.30 -3.37
C ALA A 4 2.77 -5.19 -2.91
N LEU A 5 2.39 -3.94 -3.15
CA LEU A 5 3.20 -2.78 -2.80
C LEU A 5 2.53 -2.02 -1.66
N PRO A 6 3.32 -1.51 -0.69
CA PRO A 6 2.77 -0.68 0.36
C PRO A 6 2.48 0.73 -0.18
N GLY A 7 1.29 1.22 0.11
CA GLY A 7 0.88 2.57 -0.24
C GLY A 7 0.38 3.30 0.99
N ARG A 8 0.57 4.61 1.02
CA ARG A 8 0.08 5.42 2.13
C ARG A 8 -1.34 5.88 1.84
N VAL A 9 -2.23 5.66 2.78
CA VAL A 9 -3.63 6.06 2.65
C VAL A 9 -3.75 7.57 2.78
N LEU A 10 -4.21 8.23 1.72
CA LEU A 10 -4.40 9.68 1.69
C LEU A 10 -5.83 10.07 2.05
N ALA A 11 -6.80 9.28 1.61
CA ALA A 11 -8.21 9.55 1.86
C ALA A 11 -8.99 8.24 1.85
N VAL A 12 -10.07 8.21 2.60
CA VAL A 12 -10.99 7.07 2.64
C VAL A 12 -12.36 7.55 2.23
N ASN A 13 -12.92 6.93 1.18
CA ASN A 13 -14.23 7.31 0.63
C ASN A 13 -15.15 6.09 0.59
N GLY A 14 -15.74 5.75 1.76
CA GLY A 14 -16.62 4.58 1.84
C GLY A 14 -15.89 3.28 1.50
N PRO A 15 -16.30 2.59 0.44
CA PRO A 15 -15.72 1.29 0.08
C PRO A 15 -14.37 1.40 -0.63
N THR A 16 -13.89 2.63 -0.90
CA THR A 16 -12.63 2.83 -1.59
C THR A 16 -11.72 3.76 -0.79
N ALA A 17 -10.42 3.70 -1.08
CA ALA A 17 -9.43 4.59 -0.49
C ALA A 17 -8.46 5.05 -1.57
N GLU A 18 -7.96 6.27 -1.42
CA GLU A 18 -6.87 6.77 -2.26
C GLU A 18 -5.56 6.54 -1.56
N LEU A 19 -4.62 5.94 -2.27
CA LEU A 19 -3.30 5.64 -1.75
C LEU A 19 -2.23 6.27 -2.61
N ASP A 20 -1.12 6.62 -1.98
CA ASP A 20 0.03 7.18 -2.66
C ASP A 20 1.16 6.14 -2.71
N PHE A 21 1.62 5.87 -3.93
CA PHE A 21 2.75 4.98 -4.19
C PHE A 21 3.86 5.81 -4.83
N SER A 22 4.67 6.43 -3.97
CA SER A 22 5.82 7.24 -4.42
C SER A 22 5.43 8.33 -5.43
N GLY A 23 4.36 9.06 -5.13
CA GLY A 23 3.85 10.12 -5.98
C GLY A 23 2.74 9.73 -6.93
N ASN A 24 2.48 8.44 -7.09
CA ASN A 24 1.37 7.96 -7.91
C ASN A 24 0.17 7.68 -7.04
N ARG A 25 -0.96 8.29 -7.36
CA ARG A 25 -2.20 8.08 -6.64
C ARG A 25 -2.99 6.95 -7.27
N VAL A 26 -3.43 6.03 -6.44
CA VAL A 26 -4.21 4.88 -6.88
C VAL A 26 -5.43 4.76 -6.00
N THR A 27 -6.59 4.51 -6.61
CA THR A 27 -7.81 4.20 -5.87
C THR A 27 -7.91 2.69 -5.73
N ALA A 28 -8.04 2.22 -4.50
CA ALA A 28 -8.15 0.80 -4.22
C ALA A 28 -9.42 0.52 -3.42
N ARG A 29 -9.95 -0.68 -3.56
CA ARG A 29 -11.11 -1.11 -2.80
C ARG A 29 -10.69 -1.50 -1.40
N VAL A 30 -11.43 -0.98 -0.42
CA VAL A 30 -11.28 -1.37 0.97
C VAL A 30 -12.36 -2.42 1.25
N GLY A 31 -11.99 -3.68 1.23
CA GLY A 31 -12.95 -4.76 1.46
C GLY A 31 -13.20 -4.99 2.94
N LEU A 32 -12.62 -6.07 3.47
CA LEU A 32 -12.81 -6.46 4.85
C LEU A 32 -11.81 -5.81 5.80
N VAL A 33 -10.83 -5.09 5.28
CA VAL A 33 -9.74 -4.52 6.08
C VAL A 33 -10.04 -3.04 6.33
N PRO A 34 -10.22 -2.62 7.59
CA PRO A 34 -10.42 -1.22 7.90
C PRO A 34 -9.13 -0.43 7.71
N VAL A 35 -9.23 0.71 7.02
CA VAL A 35 -8.09 1.60 6.81
C VAL A 35 -8.44 3.00 7.30
N LYS A 36 -7.41 3.76 7.68
CA LYS A 36 -7.55 5.15 8.11
C LYS A 36 -6.55 6.00 7.34
N VAL A 37 -6.85 7.29 7.19
CA VAL A 37 -5.92 8.24 6.61
C VAL A 37 -4.60 8.22 7.39
N GLY A 38 -3.50 8.11 6.67
CA GLY A 38 -2.18 8.01 7.26
C GLY A 38 -1.67 6.60 7.48
N ASP A 39 -2.53 5.60 7.34
CA ASP A 39 -2.13 4.20 7.44
C ASP A 39 -1.36 3.79 6.19
N TRP A 40 -0.54 2.76 6.34
CA TRP A 40 0.09 2.09 5.22
C TRP A 40 -0.69 0.82 4.93
N ALA A 41 -0.93 0.57 3.68
CA ALA A 41 -1.72 -0.60 3.27
C ALA A 41 -1.04 -1.30 2.10
N LEU A 42 -1.12 -2.63 2.10
CA LEU A 42 -0.70 -3.44 0.97
C LEU A 42 -1.87 -3.55 0.01
N VAL A 43 -1.60 -3.23 -1.25
CA VAL A 43 -2.61 -3.30 -2.31
C VAL A 43 -2.17 -4.33 -3.34
N HIS A 44 -3.10 -5.20 -3.69
CA HIS A 44 -2.90 -6.23 -4.71
C HIS A 44 -4.15 -6.30 -5.57
N ALA A 45 -3.94 -6.23 -6.89
CA ALA A 45 -5.05 -6.27 -7.84
C ALA A 45 -6.15 -5.24 -7.57
N GLY A 46 -5.76 -4.03 -7.12
CA GLY A 46 -6.70 -2.95 -6.85
C GLY A 46 -7.46 -3.06 -5.54
N CYS A 47 -7.10 -4.03 -4.68
CA CYS A 47 -7.74 -4.22 -3.39
C CYS A 47 -6.73 -4.12 -2.26
N VAL A 48 -7.14 -3.48 -1.16
CA VAL A 48 -6.34 -3.47 0.05
C VAL A 48 -6.45 -4.85 0.70
N ILE A 49 -5.31 -5.50 0.87
CA ILE A 49 -5.27 -6.84 1.46
C ILE A 49 -4.79 -6.85 2.91
N GLN A 50 -4.05 -5.83 3.31
CA GLN A 50 -3.51 -5.75 4.66
C GLN A 50 -3.14 -4.32 5.00
N VAL A 51 -3.41 -3.92 6.24
CA VAL A 51 -2.92 -2.66 6.79
C VAL A 51 -1.68 -2.95 7.60
N MET A 52 -0.66 -2.13 7.46
CA MET A 52 0.60 -2.31 8.16
C MET A 52 1.04 -1.00 8.81
N LYS A 53 1.94 -1.11 9.77
CA LYS A 53 2.54 0.05 10.39
C LYS A 53 3.57 0.66 9.44
N GLN A 54 3.82 1.95 9.60
CA GLN A 54 4.80 2.66 8.78
C GLN A 54 6.15 1.94 8.76
N GLN A 55 6.60 1.47 9.90
CA GLN A 55 7.87 0.76 10.02
C GLN A 55 7.91 -0.49 9.15
N GLU A 56 6.83 -1.26 9.15
CA GLU A 56 6.74 -2.47 8.32
C GLU A 56 6.77 -2.14 6.84
N ALA A 57 6.08 -1.06 6.45
CA ALA A 57 6.06 -0.62 5.06
C ALA A 57 7.45 -0.18 4.61
N GLU A 58 8.17 0.53 5.46
CA GLU A 58 9.54 0.97 5.16
C GLU A 58 10.47 -0.23 4.98
N GLU A 59 10.32 -1.25 5.79
CA GLU A 59 11.12 -2.48 5.66
C GLU A 59 10.85 -3.18 4.32
N ILE A 60 9.60 -3.24 3.91
CA ILE A 60 9.25 -3.86 2.62
C ILE A 60 9.81 -3.05 1.47
N GLU A 61 9.70 -1.74 1.51
CA GLU A 61 10.26 -0.87 0.47
C GLU A 61 11.77 -1.03 0.36
N GLU A 62 12.46 -1.13 1.49
CA GLU A 62 13.88 -1.34 1.52
C GLU A 62 14.28 -2.67 0.90
N LEU A 63 13.55 -3.74 1.23
CA LEU A 63 13.80 -5.05 0.66
C LEU A 63 13.59 -5.07 -0.86
N LEU A 64 12.56 -4.41 -1.35
CA LEU A 64 12.31 -4.30 -2.78
C LEU A 64 13.42 -3.53 -3.48
N ARG A 65 13.91 -2.47 -2.84
CA ARG A 65 15.00 -1.67 -3.39
C ARG A 65 16.29 -2.47 -3.46
N LEU A 66 16.60 -3.25 -2.43
CA LEU A 66 17.77 -4.12 -2.42
C LEU A 66 17.67 -5.20 -3.49
N SER A 67 16.49 -5.76 -3.68
CA SER A 67 16.26 -6.76 -4.71
C SER A 67 16.52 -6.19 -6.12
N GLU A 68 16.13 -4.95 -6.36
CA GLU A 68 16.39 -4.29 -7.63
C GLU A 68 17.89 -4.07 -7.86
N GLN A 69 18.64 -3.75 -6.82
CA GLN A 69 20.07 -3.53 -6.90
C GLN A 69 20.86 -4.80 -7.16
N LEU A 70 20.32 -5.94 -6.74
CA LEU A 70 20.99 -7.23 -6.85
C LEU A 70 20.68 -7.96 -8.15
N SER A 71 19.69 -7.52 -8.88
CA SER A 71 19.29 -8.17 -10.12
C SER A 71 19.97 -7.62 -11.38
#